data_f8a4bc1104d052a6afb5b478e37094c9
#
_entry.id   f8a4bc1104d052a6afb5b478e37094c9
#
_cell.length_a   1.000
_cell.length_b   1.000
_cell.length_c   1.000
_cell.angle_alpha   90.00
_cell.angle_beta   90.00
_cell.angle_gamma   90.00
#
_symmetry.space_group_name_H-M   'P 1'
#
loop_
_entity.id
_entity.type
_entity.pdbx_description
1 polymer ?
#
loop_
_entity_poly.entity_id
_entity_poly.type
_entity_poly.pdbx_seq_one_letter_code
_entity_poly.pdbx_strand_id
1 'polypeptide(L)'
;MICLRMARPAQIAKAAVVCALAAVAISACSSQGVKVASNSPNRLGAQLFLTHCSGCHSLSVVGAEGSATSVQGRLRTQAPNFNYRPECAATVLYAIRNGGFSGQIMPQNIVVGADAVAIAHFLQKYAGLQAQKSPSAQPSPTTCTGSSG
;
A
#
# COMPACT_ATOMS: atom_id res chain seq x y z
N MET A 1 -39.52 27.38 28.33
CA MET A 1 -39.73 26.20 29.17
C MET A 1 -39.68 24.97 28.25
N ILE A 2 -38.56 24.26 28.22
CA ILE A 2 -38.39 23.05 27.42
C ILE A 2 -38.73 21.88 28.31
N CYS A 3 -39.87 21.21 28.04
CA CYS A 3 -40.28 20.00 28.76
C CYS A 3 -39.30 18.87 28.43
N LEU A 4 -38.40 18.56 29.36
CA LEU A 4 -37.65 17.28 29.33
C LEU A 4 -38.66 16.13 29.58
N ARG A 5 -39.08 15.51 28.50
CA ARG A 5 -39.82 14.23 28.59
C ARG A 5 -38.81 13.17 29.06
N MET A 6 -38.98 12.71 30.32
CA MET A 6 -38.22 11.55 30.84
C MET A 6 -38.48 10.36 29.95
N ALA A 7 -37.44 9.97 29.16
CA ALA A 7 -37.50 8.77 28.34
C ALA A 7 -37.57 7.54 29.23
N ARG A 8 -38.47 6.61 28.92
CA ARG A 8 -38.66 5.34 29.68
C ARG A 8 -37.34 4.53 29.63
N PRO A 9 -36.93 3.87 30.75
CA PRO A 9 -35.65 3.16 30.80
C PRO A 9 -35.48 2.11 29.69
N ALA A 10 -36.56 1.50 29.24
CA ALA A 10 -36.57 0.55 28.12
C ALA A 10 -36.18 1.22 26.75
N GLN A 11 -36.48 2.49 26.57
CA GLN A 11 -36.14 3.23 25.36
C GLN A 11 -34.66 3.63 25.36
N ILE A 12 -34.11 3.96 26.54
CA ILE A 12 -32.69 4.27 26.71
C ILE A 12 -31.82 3.03 26.43
N ALA A 13 -32.24 1.87 26.95
CA ALA A 13 -31.55 0.61 26.71
C ALA A 13 -31.51 0.22 25.21
N LYS A 14 -32.64 0.38 24.50
CA LYS A 14 -32.69 0.12 23.05
C LYS A 14 -31.80 1.07 22.26
N ALA A 15 -31.77 2.37 22.60
CA ALA A 15 -30.92 3.35 21.96
C ALA A 15 -29.41 3.04 22.19
N ALA A 16 -29.05 2.63 23.40
CA ALA A 16 -27.67 2.24 23.73
C ALA A 16 -27.21 1.02 22.93
N VAL A 17 -28.05 0.00 22.74
CA VAL A 17 -27.74 -1.19 21.93
C VAL A 17 -27.56 -0.82 20.46
N VAL A 18 -28.42 0.02 19.90
CA VAL A 18 -28.32 0.47 18.50
C VAL A 18 -27.04 1.28 18.29
N CYS A 19 -26.68 2.18 19.21
CA CYS A 19 -25.43 2.93 19.13
C CYS A 19 -24.19 2.05 19.24
N ALA A 20 -24.22 1.02 20.11
CA ALA A 20 -23.12 0.07 20.25
C ALA A 20 -22.93 -0.78 18.98
N LEU A 21 -24.02 -1.24 18.35
CA LEU A 21 -23.96 -1.98 17.07
C LEU A 21 -23.49 -1.09 15.92
N ALA A 22 -23.88 0.17 15.87
CA ALA A 22 -23.41 1.12 14.86
C ALA A 22 -21.91 1.41 15.01
N ALA A 23 -21.39 1.53 16.24
CA ALA A 23 -19.97 1.75 16.49
C ALA A 23 -19.09 0.57 16.04
N VAL A 24 -19.57 -0.67 16.16
CA VAL A 24 -18.86 -1.87 15.68
C VAL A 24 -18.84 -1.92 14.15
N ALA A 25 -19.91 -1.49 13.48
CA ALA A 25 -19.96 -1.47 12.01
C ALA A 25 -18.98 -0.47 11.36
N ILE A 26 -18.70 0.66 12.03
CA ILE A 26 -17.78 1.68 11.52
C ILE A 26 -16.32 1.21 11.58
N SER A 27 -15.95 0.35 12.53
CA SER A 27 -14.60 -0.22 12.63
C SER A 27 -14.28 -1.27 11.56
N ALA A 28 -15.26 -1.81 10.85
CA ALA A 28 -15.05 -2.80 9.78
C ALA A 28 -14.60 -2.21 8.44
N CYS A 29 -14.70 -0.89 8.22
CA CYS A 29 -14.28 -0.23 6.98
C CYS A 29 -12.79 0.13 6.95
N SER A 30 -12.02 -0.28 7.92
CA SER A 30 -10.63 0.10 8.05
C SER A 30 -9.76 -1.13 7.98
N SER A 31 -9.21 -1.47 6.83
CA SER A 31 -7.84 -1.97 6.93
C SER A 31 -7.36 -2.81 5.77
N GLN A 32 -7.27 -2.19 4.69
CA GLN A 32 -6.18 -2.50 3.79
C GLN A 32 -4.90 -1.82 4.34
N GLY A 33 -4.61 -2.02 5.62
CA GLY A 33 -3.53 -1.33 6.33
C GLY A 33 -2.15 -1.91 6.00
N VAL A 34 -1.11 -1.13 6.33
CA VAL A 34 0.28 -1.56 6.21
C VAL A 34 0.55 -2.79 7.11
N LYS A 35 0.78 -3.96 6.50
CA LYS A 35 1.04 -5.25 7.18
C LYS A 35 2.51 -5.43 7.59
N VAL A 36 3.34 -4.42 7.39
CA VAL A 36 4.73 -4.40 7.87
C VAL A 36 4.76 -4.10 9.36
N ALA A 37 5.50 -4.88 10.14
CA ALA A 37 5.58 -4.71 11.59
C ALA A 37 6.01 -3.28 11.96
N SER A 38 5.48 -2.75 13.06
CA SER A 38 5.73 -1.37 13.49
C SER A 38 7.19 -1.09 13.80
N ASN A 39 7.92 -2.10 14.29
CA ASN A 39 9.35 -2.05 14.62
C ASN A 39 10.27 -2.42 13.45
N SER A 40 9.71 -2.69 12.25
CA SER A 40 10.51 -3.02 11.07
C SER A 40 11.25 -1.81 10.53
N PRO A 41 12.52 -1.94 10.12
CA PRO A 41 13.25 -0.85 9.42
C PRO A 41 12.57 -0.43 8.11
N ASN A 42 11.74 -1.29 7.53
CA ASN A 42 10.98 -0.99 6.31
C ASN A 42 9.62 -0.31 6.58
N ARG A 43 9.26 -0.05 7.84
CA ARG A 43 7.94 0.53 8.17
C ARG A 43 7.74 1.91 7.56
N LEU A 44 8.74 2.76 7.64
CA LEU A 44 8.70 4.10 7.03
C LEU A 44 8.50 4.01 5.52
N GLY A 45 9.31 3.20 4.83
CA GLY A 45 9.17 3.00 3.38
C GLY A 45 7.80 2.46 2.97
N ALA A 46 7.21 1.57 3.78
CA ALA A 46 5.85 1.06 3.55
C ALA A 46 4.78 2.15 3.67
N GLN A 47 4.89 3.03 4.65
CA GLN A 47 3.97 4.15 4.84
C GLN A 47 4.10 5.19 3.70
N LEU A 48 5.33 5.55 3.35
CA LEU A 48 5.61 6.47 2.25
C LEU A 48 5.12 5.92 0.91
N PHE A 49 5.31 4.62 0.66
CA PHE A 49 4.76 3.97 -0.53
C PHE A 49 3.23 4.06 -0.57
N LEU A 50 2.56 3.79 0.53
CA LEU A 50 1.10 3.92 0.61
C LEU A 50 0.64 5.35 0.31
N THR A 51 1.35 6.35 0.81
CA THR A 51 0.99 7.76 0.64
C THR A 51 1.25 8.27 -0.78
N HIS A 52 2.37 7.91 -1.39
CA HIS A 52 2.83 8.53 -2.63
C HIS A 52 2.71 7.65 -3.88
N CYS A 53 2.61 6.32 -3.73
CA CYS A 53 2.71 5.39 -4.84
C CYS A 53 1.43 4.57 -5.07
N SER A 54 0.58 4.41 -4.04
CA SER A 54 -0.58 3.51 -4.04
C SER A 54 -1.67 3.90 -5.04
N GLY A 55 -1.73 5.15 -5.47
CA GLY A 55 -2.68 5.61 -6.49
C GLY A 55 -2.44 5.02 -7.87
N CYS A 56 -1.23 4.55 -8.15
CA CYS A 56 -0.85 3.97 -9.43
C CYS A 56 -0.33 2.53 -9.32
N HIS A 57 0.37 2.19 -8.23
CA HIS A 57 1.00 0.88 -8.03
C HIS A 57 0.20 -0.01 -7.08
N SER A 58 0.12 -1.32 -7.40
CA SER A 58 -0.45 -2.32 -6.49
C SER A 58 0.62 -2.99 -5.66
N LEU A 59 0.37 -3.10 -4.34
CA LEU A 59 1.19 -3.90 -3.43
C LEU A 59 0.36 -4.29 -2.19
N SER A 60 -0.04 -5.54 -2.08
CA SER A 60 -0.99 -6.04 -1.07
C SER A 60 -0.48 -5.93 0.36
N VAL A 61 0.85 -5.92 0.58
CA VAL A 61 1.43 -5.78 1.93
C VAL A 61 1.15 -4.42 2.56
N VAL A 62 0.79 -3.43 1.76
CA VAL A 62 0.38 -2.10 2.23
C VAL A 62 -1.07 -1.77 1.85
N GLY A 63 -1.82 -2.73 1.28
CA GLY A 63 -3.20 -2.51 0.84
C GLY A 63 -3.33 -1.58 -0.37
N ALA A 64 -2.28 -1.43 -1.17
CA ALA A 64 -2.31 -0.62 -2.38
C ALA A 64 -2.87 -1.42 -3.57
N GLU A 65 -3.88 -0.91 -4.25
CA GLU A 65 -4.59 -1.57 -5.35
C GLU A 65 -4.67 -0.70 -6.63
N GLY A 66 -3.77 0.26 -6.79
CA GLY A 66 -3.81 1.23 -7.88
C GLY A 66 -3.48 0.67 -9.27
N SER A 67 -2.94 -0.56 -9.37
CA SER A 67 -2.57 -1.20 -10.63
C SER A 67 -3.42 -2.44 -10.91
N ALA A 68 -3.68 -2.73 -12.20
CA ALA A 68 -4.35 -3.95 -12.59
C ALA A 68 -3.55 -5.21 -12.20
N THR A 69 -4.26 -6.27 -11.85
CA THR A 69 -3.69 -7.57 -11.49
C THR A 69 -3.21 -8.38 -12.70
N SER A 70 -3.61 -7.99 -13.92
CA SER A 70 -3.21 -8.63 -15.17
C SER A 70 -2.71 -7.62 -16.21
N VAL A 71 -1.85 -8.06 -17.12
CA VAL A 71 -1.33 -7.21 -18.19
C VAL A 71 -2.47 -6.75 -19.13
N GLN A 72 -3.43 -7.61 -19.41
CA GLN A 72 -4.55 -7.32 -20.29
C GLN A 72 -5.51 -6.28 -19.72
N GLY A 73 -5.66 -6.23 -18.39
CA GLY A 73 -6.47 -5.24 -17.69
C GLY A 73 -5.79 -3.89 -17.46
N ARG A 74 -4.52 -3.73 -17.89
CA ARG A 74 -3.77 -2.49 -17.66
C ARG A 74 -4.25 -1.36 -18.56
N LEU A 75 -4.61 -0.26 -17.93
CA LEU A 75 -4.77 1.02 -18.61
C LEU A 75 -3.40 1.70 -18.75
N ARG A 76 -3.27 2.64 -19.71
CA ARG A 76 -2.02 3.40 -19.91
C ARG A 76 -1.55 4.17 -18.68
N THR A 77 -2.47 4.49 -17.78
CA THR A 77 -2.21 5.21 -16.52
C THR A 77 -1.83 4.30 -15.35
N GLN A 78 -1.91 2.97 -15.54
CA GLN A 78 -1.60 2.03 -14.48
C GLN A 78 -0.12 1.67 -14.49
N ALA A 79 0.48 1.72 -13.31
CA ALA A 79 1.87 1.41 -13.07
C ALA A 79 2.09 -0.11 -12.85
N PRO A 80 3.35 -0.59 -12.80
CA PRO A 80 3.67 -1.97 -12.47
C PRO A 80 3.03 -2.45 -11.18
N ASN A 81 2.53 -3.70 -11.20
CA ASN A 81 2.02 -4.40 -10.03
C ASN A 81 3.18 -5.06 -9.27
N PHE A 82 3.56 -4.48 -8.15
CA PHE A 82 4.67 -4.97 -7.33
C PHE A 82 4.37 -6.23 -6.52
N ASN A 83 3.15 -6.74 -6.55
CA ASN A 83 2.90 -8.08 -5.98
C ASN A 83 3.66 -9.16 -6.74
N TYR A 84 3.82 -9.00 -8.06
CA TYR A 84 4.40 -9.98 -8.96
C TYR A 84 5.76 -9.57 -9.54
N ARG A 85 6.11 -8.31 -9.45
CA ARG A 85 7.35 -7.78 -10.01
C ARG A 85 8.35 -7.47 -8.90
N PRO A 86 9.42 -8.27 -8.77
CA PRO A 86 10.52 -7.97 -7.85
C PRO A 86 11.31 -6.75 -8.34
N GLU A 87 11.85 -5.98 -7.41
CA GLU A 87 12.63 -4.77 -7.73
C GLU A 87 13.91 -4.68 -6.91
N CYS A 88 14.92 -4.08 -7.49
CA CYS A 88 16.14 -3.68 -6.79
C CYS A 88 16.07 -2.22 -6.35
N ALA A 89 16.64 -1.89 -5.20
CA ALA A 89 16.60 -0.52 -4.67
C ALA A 89 17.16 0.51 -5.66
N ALA A 90 18.24 0.20 -6.36
CA ALA A 90 18.82 1.06 -7.37
C ALA A 90 17.86 1.36 -8.53
N THR A 91 17.12 0.34 -9.00
CA THR A 91 16.10 0.46 -10.05
C THR A 91 14.95 1.34 -9.60
N VAL A 92 14.49 1.14 -8.36
CA VAL A 92 13.42 1.97 -7.77
C VAL A 92 13.86 3.43 -7.66
N LEU A 93 15.07 3.69 -7.14
CA LEU A 93 15.61 5.04 -7.02
C LEU A 93 15.75 5.71 -8.39
N TYR A 94 16.21 4.97 -9.40
CA TYR A 94 16.26 5.48 -10.77
C TYR A 94 14.85 5.89 -11.25
N ALA A 95 13.86 5.02 -11.10
CA ALA A 95 12.48 5.29 -11.51
C ALA A 95 11.88 6.51 -10.80
N ILE A 96 12.07 6.64 -9.49
CA ILE A 96 11.61 7.81 -8.71
C ILE A 96 12.23 9.11 -9.22
N ARG A 97 13.55 9.10 -9.50
CA ARG A 97 14.29 10.29 -9.94
C ARG A 97 13.98 10.70 -11.37
N ASN A 98 13.71 9.74 -12.24
CA ASN A 98 13.59 9.98 -13.69
C ASN A 98 12.16 9.87 -14.22
N GLY A 99 11.14 9.63 -13.36
CA GLY A 99 9.76 9.50 -13.80
C GLY A 99 9.48 8.18 -14.51
N GLY A 100 10.06 7.08 -14.03
CA GLY A 100 9.92 5.75 -14.62
C GLY A 100 10.94 5.47 -15.73
N PHE A 101 10.66 4.44 -16.56
CA PHE A 101 11.60 3.96 -17.58
C PHE A 101 11.20 4.26 -19.02
N SER A 102 9.96 4.66 -19.29
CA SER A 102 9.43 4.69 -20.65
C SER A 102 8.54 5.88 -20.97
N GLY A 103 8.85 7.04 -20.38
CA GLY A 103 8.05 8.26 -20.61
C GLY A 103 6.60 8.14 -20.14
N GLN A 104 6.36 7.29 -19.15
CA GLN A 104 5.06 7.09 -18.52
C GLN A 104 4.71 8.27 -17.59
N ILE A 105 3.47 8.29 -17.12
CA ILE A 105 2.89 9.38 -16.31
C ILE A 105 3.41 9.37 -14.85
N MET A 106 4.51 8.71 -14.55
CA MET A 106 5.12 8.77 -13.23
C MET A 106 5.82 10.12 -13.05
N PRO A 107 5.47 10.93 -12.04
CA PRO A 107 6.16 12.20 -11.80
C PRO A 107 7.62 11.98 -11.39
N GLN A 108 8.52 12.78 -11.94
CA GLN A 108 9.92 12.81 -11.51
C GLN A 108 10.02 13.37 -10.09
N ASN A 109 10.89 12.78 -9.28
CA ASN A 109 11.19 13.25 -7.93
C ASN A 109 9.94 13.40 -7.05
N ILE A 110 8.93 12.53 -7.24
CA ILE A 110 7.69 12.51 -6.43
C ILE A 110 8.00 12.35 -4.93
N VAL A 111 9.13 11.72 -4.61
CA VAL A 111 9.73 11.62 -3.28
C VAL A 111 11.24 11.78 -3.44
N VAL A 112 11.92 12.45 -2.51
CA VAL A 112 13.35 12.75 -2.60
C VAL A 112 14.10 12.37 -1.31
N GLY A 113 15.43 12.40 -1.38
CA GLY A 113 16.29 12.22 -0.21
C GLY A 113 16.12 10.85 0.48
N ALA A 114 16.17 10.85 1.80
CA ALA A 114 16.08 9.65 2.63
C ALA A 114 14.75 8.89 2.46
N ASP A 115 13.67 9.60 2.17
CA ASP A 115 12.35 9.00 1.97
C ASP A 115 12.29 8.16 0.69
N ALA A 116 12.91 8.62 -0.39
CA ALA A 116 13.05 7.84 -1.62
C ALA A 116 13.88 6.55 -1.37
N VAL A 117 14.95 6.67 -0.58
CA VAL A 117 15.76 5.51 -0.17
C VAL A 117 14.98 4.52 0.68
N ALA A 118 14.17 5.00 1.63
CA ALA A 118 13.32 4.15 2.45
C ALA A 118 12.29 3.38 1.61
N ILE A 119 11.66 4.02 0.61
CA ILE A 119 10.75 3.35 -0.34
C ILE A 119 11.51 2.29 -1.15
N ALA A 120 12.71 2.60 -1.62
CA ALA A 120 13.50 1.70 -2.43
C ALA A 120 13.88 0.41 -1.67
N HIS A 121 14.34 0.52 -0.44
CA HIS A 121 14.63 -0.63 0.42
C HIS A 121 13.37 -1.43 0.78
N PHE A 122 12.25 -0.73 1.03
CA PHE A 122 10.97 -1.39 1.25
C PHE A 122 10.55 -2.23 0.03
N LEU A 123 10.61 -1.68 -1.18
CA LEU A 123 10.25 -2.41 -2.41
C LEU A 123 11.23 -3.55 -2.69
N GLN A 124 12.52 -3.37 -2.49
CA GLN A 124 13.49 -4.47 -2.63
C GLN A 124 13.16 -5.66 -1.72
N LYS A 125 12.61 -5.41 -0.54
CA LYS A 125 12.24 -6.46 0.41
C LYS A 125 10.89 -7.11 0.12
N TYR A 126 9.89 -6.34 -0.34
CA TYR A 126 8.50 -6.79 -0.36
C TYR A 126 7.90 -6.92 -1.76
N ALA A 127 8.52 -6.39 -2.80
CA ALA A 127 8.06 -6.56 -4.17
C ALA A 127 8.33 -7.97 -4.70
N GLY A 128 7.44 -8.50 -5.52
CA GLY A 128 7.56 -9.81 -6.16
C GLY A 128 7.24 -11.02 -5.28
N LEU A 129 6.84 -10.83 -4.01
CA LEU A 129 6.61 -11.96 -3.09
C LEU A 129 5.48 -12.90 -3.53
N GLN A 130 4.52 -12.43 -4.32
CA GLN A 130 3.45 -13.31 -4.85
C GLN A 130 3.91 -14.10 -6.07
N ALA A 131 4.81 -13.55 -6.88
CA ALA A 131 5.41 -14.29 -7.99
C ALA A 131 6.15 -15.55 -7.50
N GLN A 132 6.86 -15.45 -6.38
CA GLN A 132 7.59 -16.56 -5.78
C GLN A 132 6.70 -17.68 -5.24
N LYS A 133 5.40 -17.39 -4.99
CA LYS A 133 4.42 -18.37 -4.50
C LYS A 133 3.64 -19.07 -5.63
N SER A 134 3.78 -18.63 -6.86
CA SER A 134 3.07 -19.21 -8.00
C SER A 134 3.81 -20.47 -8.47
N PRO A 135 3.13 -21.64 -8.59
CA PRO A 135 3.78 -22.88 -9.03
C PRO A 135 4.36 -22.83 -10.46
N SER A 136 3.88 -21.89 -11.28
CA SER A 136 4.33 -21.68 -12.66
C SER A 136 5.35 -20.55 -12.82
N ALA A 137 5.66 -19.83 -11.75
CA ALA A 137 6.66 -18.80 -11.80
C ALA A 137 8.04 -19.45 -11.67
N GLN A 138 8.79 -19.47 -12.77
CA GLN A 138 10.24 -19.62 -12.63
C GLN A 138 10.73 -18.45 -11.77
N PRO A 139 11.38 -18.71 -10.62
CA PRO A 139 12.01 -17.65 -9.87
C PRO A 139 13.17 -17.13 -10.73
N SER A 140 12.94 -16.03 -11.41
CA SER A 140 14.07 -15.21 -11.85
C SER A 140 14.66 -14.63 -10.55
N PRO A 141 15.83 -15.07 -10.10
CA PRO A 141 16.51 -14.39 -9.03
C PRO A 141 16.84 -13.02 -9.58
N THR A 142 16.09 -12.00 -9.13
CA THR A 142 16.55 -10.63 -9.29
C THR A 142 17.75 -10.50 -8.36
N THR A 143 18.90 -10.95 -8.85
CA THR A 143 20.18 -10.75 -8.17
C THR A 143 20.43 -9.25 -8.23
N CYS A 144 20.07 -8.54 -7.17
CA CYS A 144 20.41 -7.14 -7.01
C CYS A 144 21.92 -7.07 -6.75
N THR A 145 22.71 -7.16 -7.82
CA THR A 145 24.17 -6.96 -7.80
C THR A 145 24.47 -5.48 -7.67
N GLY A 146 24.99 -5.09 -6.49
CA GLY A 146 25.61 -3.78 -6.24
C GLY A 146 24.57 -2.68 -5.97
N SER A 147 24.66 -1.94 -4.96
CA SER A 147 25.75 -1.25 -4.31
C SER A 147 25.34 -0.85 -2.91
N SER A 148 26.11 -1.26 -1.96
CA SER A 148 26.34 -0.50 -0.74
C SER A 148 27.05 0.77 -1.16
N GLY A 149 26.37 1.90 -1.07
CA GLY A 149 26.87 3.24 -1.28
C GLY A 149 25.91 4.21 -0.64
#